data_f6c9bbc2eb1c31cd0e540729eda15e40
#
_entry.id   f6c9bbc2eb1c31cd0e540729eda15e40
#
_cell.length_a   1.000
_cell.length_b   1.000
_cell.length_c   1.000
_cell.angle_alpha   90.00
_cell.angle_beta   90.00
_cell.angle_gamma   90.00
#
_symmetry.space_group_name_H-M   'P 1'
#
loop_
_entity.id
_entity.type
_entity.pdbx_description
1 polymer ?
#
loop_
_entity_poly.entity_id
_entity_poly.type
_entity_poly.pdbx_seq_one_letter_code
_entity_poly.pdbx_strand_id
1 'polypeptide(L)'
;MAAGETLKRSAALVETALAALPRMLDRRTNVFVFTVRPSGPAGRSLRYTCITLIGLTAADRAGYRSDLDLAGLVQATAERHREITNPGELGLLLWCLSDYHERVTPAHDDVLGRIPTDPDALGGLMSTELGWLVSGLARMAELAPARVDVARRAQAAHGALQANYHPQTGLFCYGGRAHGAVRRRLRRQLGFFDNQVYGIHAAVDYHRAFRDAAALAMANRCTDQILAAQGPLGQWAWHYDVHTGAVVDRYPVYSVHQHGMGPMALRAVTGATDRRFDDALERSVAWIFGANELGDSMVDHDRGVIWRSIRRRIAHGRLIHLFKLLSLARFDRARDRLARMVNTRGRLERDLECRPYELGWLLLALGRR
;
A
#
# COMPACT_ATOMS: atom_id res chain seq x y z
N MET A 1 2.78 -18.91 22.92
CA MET A 1 3.85 -19.36 21.98
C MET A 1 3.73 -18.69 20.62
N ALA A 2 2.55 -18.59 20.02
CA ALA A 2 2.35 -17.96 18.69
C ALA A 2 2.80 -16.48 18.58
N ALA A 3 2.44 -15.62 19.53
CA ALA A 3 2.82 -14.22 19.51
C ALA A 3 4.35 -13.98 19.52
N GLY A 4 5.10 -14.79 20.28
CA GLY A 4 6.56 -14.69 20.30
C GLY A 4 7.22 -15.10 18.98
N GLU A 5 6.67 -16.08 18.28
CA GLU A 5 7.16 -16.51 16.97
C GLU A 5 6.88 -15.45 15.90
N THR A 6 5.68 -14.86 15.90
CA THR A 6 5.34 -13.77 14.98
C THR A 6 6.24 -12.56 15.19
N LEU A 7 6.59 -12.23 16.43
CA LEU A 7 7.51 -11.13 16.72
C LEU A 7 8.92 -11.42 16.17
N LYS A 8 9.45 -12.64 16.35
CA LYS A 8 10.75 -13.06 15.80
C LYS A 8 10.76 -13.00 14.28
N ARG A 9 9.71 -13.50 13.61
CA ARG A 9 9.56 -13.45 12.15
C ARG A 9 9.50 -12.01 11.66
N SER A 10 8.76 -11.15 12.34
CA SER A 10 8.68 -9.73 12.00
C SER A 10 10.04 -9.03 12.12
N ALA A 11 10.80 -9.29 13.17
CA ALA A 11 12.15 -8.77 13.36
C ALA A 11 13.10 -9.24 12.24
N ALA A 12 13.08 -10.52 11.88
CA ALA A 12 13.88 -11.05 10.78
C ALA A 12 13.56 -10.40 9.43
N LEU A 13 12.28 -10.10 9.17
CA LEU A 13 11.87 -9.38 7.96
C LEU A 13 12.40 -7.93 7.96
N VAL A 14 12.35 -7.24 9.10
CA VAL A 14 12.88 -5.88 9.25
C VAL A 14 14.39 -5.87 9.01
N GLU A 15 15.13 -6.79 9.59
CA GLU A 15 16.58 -6.94 9.38
C GLU A 15 16.90 -7.22 7.90
N THR A 16 16.17 -8.13 7.26
CA THR A 16 16.30 -8.42 5.82
C THR A 16 16.07 -7.17 4.98
N ALA A 17 15.04 -6.37 5.29
CA ALA A 17 14.74 -5.15 4.56
C ALA A 17 15.85 -4.10 4.72
N LEU A 18 16.34 -3.87 5.94
CA LEU A 18 17.41 -2.92 6.23
C LEU A 18 18.72 -3.32 5.55
N ALA A 19 19.06 -4.60 5.50
CA ALA A 19 20.24 -5.10 4.81
C ALA A 19 20.12 -5.03 3.27
N ALA A 20 18.91 -5.15 2.72
CA ALA A 20 18.66 -5.11 1.28
C ALA A 20 18.68 -3.69 0.69
N LEU A 21 18.08 -2.72 1.38
CA LEU A 21 17.83 -1.38 0.86
C LEU A 21 19.10 -0.62 0.41
N PRO A 22 20.27 -0.67 1.11
CA PRO A 22 21.48 -0.01 0.64
C PRO A 22 21.96 -0.46 -0.74
N ARG A 23 21.68 -1.73 -1.11
CA ARG A 23 22.02 -2.31 -2.43
C ARG A 23 21.01 -1.93 -3.52
N MET A 24 19.86 -1.40 -3.15
CA MET A 24 18.80 -0.95 -4.06
C MET A 24 18.84 0.56 -4.32
N LEU A 25 19.80 1.29 -3.74
CA LEU A 25 19.98 2.72 -3.95
C LEU A 25 20.96 2.98 -5.11
N ASP A 26 20.53 3.72 -6.12
CA ASP A 26 21.44 4.33 -7.09
C ASP A 26 22.11 5.55 -6.43
N ARG A 27 23.32 5.35 -5.92
CA ARG A 27 24.09 6.38 -5.20
C ARG A 27 24.45 7.60 -6.06
N ARG A 28 24.45 7.46 -7.38
CA ARG A 28 24.72 8.57 -8.30
C ARG A 28 23.56 9.58 -8.34
N THR A 29 22.35 9.11 -8.13
CA THR A 29 21.13 9.94 -8.24
C THR A 29 20.38 10.07 -6.91
N ASN A 30 20.79 9.36 -5.88
CA ASN A 30 20.06 9.24 -4.60
C ASN A 30 18.61 8.79 -4.76
N VAL A 31 18.33 7.94 -5.76
CA VAL A 31 17.01 7.39 -6.03
C VAL A 31 17.06 5.88 -5.99
N PHE A 32 16.09 5.27 -5.31
CA PHE A 32 15.97 3.82 -5.31
C PHE A 32 15.59 3.28 -6.69
N VAL A 33 16.14 2.09 -7.02
CA VAL A 33 15.83 1.39 -8.27
C VAL A 33 14.34 1.05 -8.37
N PHE A 34 13.86 0.82 -9.58
CA PHE A 34 12.48 0.39 -9.76
C PHE A 34 12.28 -1.08 -9.35
N THR A 35 13.26 -1.95 -9.68
CA THR A 35 13.15 -3.39 -9.40
C THR A 35 14.52 -4.02 -9.26
N VAL A 36 14.58 -5.12 -8.50
CA VAL A 36 15.70 -6.06 -8.43
C VAL A 36 15.21 -7.43 -8.86
N ARG A 37 15.95 -8.06 -9.78
CA ARG A 37 15.70 -9.41 -10.29
C ARG A 37 16.97 -10.25 -10.17
N PRO A 38 16.95 -11.56 -10.43
CA PRO A 38 18.17 -12.36 -10.51
C PRO A 38 19.23 -11.83 -11.49
N SER A 39 18.78 -11.09 -12.53
CA SER A 39 19.65 -10.39 -13.49
C SER A 39 20.25 -9.07 -12.99
N GLY A 40 19.85 -8.62 -11.81
CA GLY A 40 20.32 -7.37 -11.20
C GLY A 40 19.24 -6.29 -11.07
N PRO A 41 19.65 -5.10 -10.55
CA PRO A 41 18.78 -3.95 -10.38
C PRO A 41 18.50 -3.25 -11.72
N ALA A 42 17.29 -2.66 -11.86
CA ALA A 42 16.88 -1.95 -13.07
C ALA A 42 15.94 -0.77 -12.76
N GLY A 43 16.05 0.28 -13.60
CA GLY A 43 15.22 1.48 -13.53
C GLY A 43 15.43 2.29 -12.25
N ARG A 44 14.65 3.35 -12.08
CA ARG A 44 14.61 4.24 -10.90
C ARG A 44 13.20 4.75 -10.68
N SER A 45 12.82 5.07 -9.42
CA SER A 45 11.48 5.54 -9.11
C SER A 45 11.48 6.49 -7.92
N LEU A 46 11.12 7.77 -8.14
CA LEU A 46 10.91 8.72 -7.05
C LEU A 46 9.76 8.30 -6.14
N ARG A 47 8.67 7.76 -6.70
CA ARG A 47 7.55 7.19 -5.93
C ARG A 47 8.06 6.14 -4.94
N TYR A 48 8.85 5.18 -5.40
CA TYR A 48 9.38 4.13 -4.52
C TYR A 48 10.38 4.68 -3.52
N THR A 49 11.13 5.72 -3.91
CA THR A 49 12.03 6.42 -2.99
C THR A 49 11.24 7.07 -1.85
N CYS A 50 10.18 7.83 -2.13
CA CYS A 50 9.33 8.41 -1.07
C CYS A 50 8.79 7.32 -0.11
N ILE A 51 8.26 6.22 -0.64
CA ILE A 51 7.73 5.11 0.17
C ILE A 51 8.82 4.46 1.02
N THR A 52 9.99 4.23 0.44
CA THR A 52 11.12 3.63 1.16
C THR A 52 11.60 4.54 2.29
N LEU A 53 11.66 5.86 2.06
CA LEU A 53 12.04 6.84 3.08
C LEU A 53 11.02 6.93 4.21
N ILE A 54 9.72 6.84 3.92
CA ILE A 54 8.67 6.74 4.96
C ILE A 54 8.94 5.53 5.86
N GLY A 55 9.25 4.37 5.28
CA GLY A 55 9.56 3.16 6.04
C GLY A 55 10.85 3.27 6.84
N LEU A 56 11.92 3.81 6.25
CA LEU A 56 13.20 4.04 6.93
C LEU A 56 13.05 5.01 8.11
N THR A 57 12.29 6.09 7.94
CA THR A 57 11.98 7.03 9.02
C THR A 57 11.23 6.35 10.17
N ALA A 58 10.26 5.49 9.87
CA ALA A 58 9.53 4.74 10.88
C ALA A 58 10.44 3.75 11.63
N ALA A 59 11.34 3.06 10.93
CA ALA A 59 12.30 2.14 11.51
C ALA A 59 13.33 2.87 12.40
N ASP A 60 13.88 4.00 11.93
CA ASP A 60 14.83 4.80 12.70
C ASP A 60 14.22 5.32 14.01
N ARG A 61 12.98 5.82 13.98
CA ARG A 61 12.22 6.23 15.19
C ARG A 61 11.98 5.07 16.17
N ALA A 62 11.92 3.85 15.68
CA ALA A 62 11.77 2.65 16.50
C ALA A 62 13.13 2.10 17.01
N GLY A 63 14.23 2.78 16.71
CA GLY A 63 15.58 2.44 17.17
C GLY A 63 16.35 1.46 16.26
N TYR A 64 15.82 1.12 15.06
CA TYR A 64 16.59 0.40 14.06
C TYR A 64 17.55 1.34 13.34
N ARG A 65 18.70 0.84 12.93
CA ARG A 65 19.70 1.62 12.19
C ARG A 65 19.88 1.09 10.78
N SER A 66 20.10 1.99 9.85
CA SER A 66 20.45 1.71 8.46
C SER A 66 21.77 2.38 8.11
N ASP A 67 22.55 1.78 7.20
CA ASP A 67 23.79 2.37 6.65
C ASP A 67 23.51 3.48 5.61
N LEU A 68 22.27 3.92 5.47
CA LEU A 68 21.86 4.97 4.56
C LEU A 68 21.85 6.33 5.26
N ASP A 69 22.35 7.36 4.59
CA ASP A 69 22.17 8.75 5.01
C ASP A 69 20.71 9.19 4.79
N LEU A 70 19.87 8.90 5.78
CA LEU A 70 18.44 9.20 5.70
C LEU A 70 18.18 10.70 5.50
N ALA A 71 18.93 11.57 6.20
CA ALA A 71 18.79 13.02 6.10
C ALA A 71 19.10 13.51 4.68
N GLY A 72 20.24 13.12 4.14
CA GLY A 72 20.65 13.47 2.77
C GLY A 72 19.69 12.93 1.71
N LEU A 73 19.13 11.73 1.91
CA LEU A 73 18.16 11.14 0.98
C LEU A 73 16.81 11.86 1.00
N VAL A 74 16.30 12.26 2.18
CA VAL A 74 15.07 13.05 2.31
C VAL A 74 15.25 14.41 1.64
N GLN A 75 16.36 15.10 1.90
CA GLN A 75 16.68 16.38 1.29
C GLN A 75 16.77 16.27 -0.24
N ALA A 76 17.56 15.33 -0.76
CA ALA A 76 17.71 15.11 -2.19
C ALA A 76 16.39 14.76 -2.90
N THR A 77 15.49 14.04 -2.21
CA THR A 77 14.16 13.70 -2.74
C THR A 77 13.25 14.93 -2.76
N ALA A 78 13.30 15.76 -1.72
CA ALA A 78 12.55 17.01 -1.64
C ALA A 78 12.93 17.99 -2.77
N GLU A 79 14.22 18.16 -3.05
CA GLU A 79 14.74 19.01 -4.14
C GLU A 79 14.22 18.60 -5.53
N ARG A 80 13.89 17.33 -5.68
CA ARG A 80 13.35 16.77 -6.93
C ARG A 80 11.82 16.80 -7.03
N HIS A 81 11.12 17.50 -6.15
CA HIS A 81 9.65 17.58 -6.17
C HIS A 81 9.08 17.99 -7.54
N ARG A 82 9.82 18.80 -8.32
CA ARG A 82 9.40 19.25 -9.66
C ARG A 82 9.34 18.13 -10.70
N GLU A 83 10.05 17.03 -10.50
CA GLU A 83 10.01 15.85 -11.37
C GLU A 83 8.73 14.99 -11.13
N ILE A 84 8.06 15.17 -9.99
CA ILE A 84 6.84 14.47 -9.66
C ILE A 84 5.67 15.19 -10.32
N THR A 85 4.99 14.54 -11.26
CA THR A 85 3.85 15.10 -12.00
C THR A 85 2.50 14.64 -11.48
N ASN A 86 2.45 13.51 -10.77
CA ASN A 86 1.22 12.95 -10.22
C ASN A 86 0.92 13.56 -8.83
N PRO A 87 -0.26 14.17 -8.61
CA PRO A 87 -0.61 14.77 -7.33
C PRO A 87 -0.62 13.79 -6.15
N GLY A 88 -0.98 12.52 -6.37
CA GLY A 88 -0.91 11.49 -5.34
C GLY A 88 0.53 11.21 -4.89
N GLU A 89 1.49 11.25 -5.82
CA GLU A 89 2.92 11.09 -5.50
C GLU A 89 3.48 12.32 -4.77
N LEU A 90 2.96 13.54 -5.05
CA LEU A 90 3.24 14.72 -4.21
C LEU A 90 2.73 14.50 -2.77
N GLY A 91 1.58 13.82 -2.62
CA GLY A 91 1.08 13.38 -1.31
C GLY A 91 2.03 12.43 -0.59
N LEU A 92 2.65 11.47 -1.30
CA LEU A 92 3.68 10.61 -0.72
C LEU A 92 4.93 11.38 -0.27
N LEU A 93 5.37 12.36 -1.07
CA LEU A 93 6.49 13.21 -0.68
C LEU A 93 6.15 14.06 0.54
N LEU A 94 4.94 14.62 0.58
CA LEU A 94 4.46 15.38 1.73
C LEU A 94 4.38 14.49 2.99
N TRP A 95 3.92 13.25 2.86
CA TRP A 95 3.94 12.26 3.94
C TRP A 95 5.37 11.98 4.41
N CYS A 96 6.31 11.74 3.49
CA CYS A 96 7.72 11.51 3.81
C CYS A 96 8.32 12.68 4.60
N LEU A 97 8.11 13.92 4.13
CA LEU A 97 8.60 15.13 4.79
C LEU A 97 7.97 15.29 6.17
N SER A 98 6.64 15.10 6.29
CA SER A 98 5.92 15.27 7.54
C SER A 98 6.26 14.20 8.59
N ASP A 99 6.58 12.99 8.16
CA ASP A 99 7.09 11.96 9.08
C ASP A 99 8.55 12.18 9.46
N TYR A 100 9.37 12.80 8.61
CA TYR A 100 10.78 13.01 8.90
C TYR A 100 11.02 14.25 9.78
N HIS A 101 10.35 15.36 9.49
CA HIS A 101 10.52 16.63 10.20
C HIS A 101 9.54 16.79 11.36
N GLU A 102 9.98 17.47 12.43
CA GLU A 102 9.13 17.81 13.58
C GLU A 102 8.31 19.10 13.35
N ARG A 103 8.57 19.83 12.27
CA ARG A 103 7.90 21.08 11.90
C ARG A 103 7.86 21.25 10.38
N VAL A 104 6.96 22.08 9.91
CA VAL A 104 6.88 22.45 8.49
C VAL A 104 8.16 23.19 8.07
N THR A 105 8.69 22.80 6.91
CA THR A 105 9.87 23.38 6.27
C THR A 105 9.49 23.99 4.93
N PRO A 106 10.33 24.84 4.29
CA PRO A 106 10.07 25.36 2.94
C PRO A 106 9.74 24.27 1.91
N ALA A 107 10.37 23.09 2.02
CA ALA A 107 10.07 21.97 1.12
C ALA A 107 8.62 21.50 1.21
N HIS A 108 7.99 21.55 2.38
CA HIS A 108 6.55 21.25 2.51
C HIS A 108 5.71 22.25 1.73
N ASP A 109 6.04 23.55 1.81
CA ASP A 109 5.29 24.60 1.12
C ASP A 109 5.47 24.51 -0.40
N ASP A 110 6.67 24.19 -0.88
CA ASP A 110 6.95 23.95 -2.29
C ASP A 110 6.13 22.79 -2.85
N VAL A 111 6.02 21.69 -2.11
CA VAL A 111 5.20 20.53 -2.49
C VAL A 111 3.72 20.87 -2.41
N LEU A 112 3.27 21.51 -1.33
CA LEU A 112 1.88 21.91 -1.13
C LEU A 112 1.38 22.83 -2.24
N GLY A 113 2.20 23.79 -2.68
CA GLY A 113 1.89 24.72 -3.76
C GLY A 113 1.56 24.04 -5.11
N ARG A 114 2.01 22.80 -5.30
CA ARG A 114 1.79 21.99 -6.51
C ARG A 114 0.59 21.05 -6.44
N ILE A 115 0.01 20.85 -5.27
CA ILE A 115 -1.17 20.00 -5.08
C ILE A 115 -2.41 20.75 -5.61
N PRO A 116 -3.18 20.17 -6.55
CA PRO A 116 -4.37 20.82 -7.09
C PRO A 116 -5.44 20.99 -6.02
N THR A 117 -6.21 22.08 -6.14
CA THR A 117 -7.41 22.33 -5.33
C THR A 117 -8.70 22.17 -6.13
N ASP A 118 -8.59 22.06 -7.43
CA ASP A 118 -9.72 21.88 -8.33
C ASP A 118 -10.38 20.51 -8.14
N PRO A 119 -11.71 20.45 -7.88
CA PRO A 119 -12.43 19.21 -7.66
C PRO A 119 -12.35 18.22 -8.84
N ASP A 120 -12.32 18.72 -10.09
CA ASP A 120 -12.22 17.87 -11.28
C ASP A 120 -10.84 17.21 -11.40
N ALA A 121 -9.78 17.94 -11.02
CA ALA A 121 -8.43 17.38 -10.96
C ALA A 121 -8.35 16.28 -9.90
N LEU A 122 -8.88 16.52 -8.68
CA LEU A 122 -8.94 15.55 -7.61
C LEU A 122 -9.81 14.32 -7.97
N GLY A 123 -11.00 14.54 -8.54
CA GLY A 123 -11.90 13.48 -9.00
C GLY A 123 -11.31 12.63 -10.14
N GLY A 124 -10.26 13.14 -10.81
CA GLY A 124 -9.48 12.40 -11.81
C GLY A 124 -8.47 11.40 -11.24
N LEU A 125 -8.17 11.47 -9.95
CA LEU A 125 -7.19 10.61 -9.29
C LEU A 125 -7.79 9.24 -8.91
N MET A 126 -6.94 8.20 -8.89
CA MET A 126 -7.31 6.88 -8.39
C MET A 126 -7.43 6.91 -6.86
N SER A 127 -8.19 5.96 -6.27
CA SER A 127 -8.32 5.86 -4.81
C SER A 127 -6.98 5.70 -4.09
N THR A 128 -6.03 4.98 -4.69
CA THR A 128 -4.65 4.86 -4.19
C THR A 128 -3.95 6.22 -4.12
N GLU A 129 -4.05 7.01 -5.19
CA GLU A 129 -3.44 8.35 -5.30
C GLU A 129 -4.08 9.34 -4.33
N LEU A 130 -5.41 9.29 -4.19
CA LEU A 130 -6.15 10.06 -3.20
C LEU A 130 -5.77 9.65 -1.77
N GLY A 131 -5.61 8.35 -1.52
CA GLY A 131 -5.18 7.84 -0.22
C GLY A 131 -3.81 8.41 0.19
N TRP A 132 -2.84 8.40 -0.72
CA TRP A 132 -1.52 9.01 -0.46
C TRP A 132 -1.61 10.51 -0.20
N LEU A 133 -2.44 11.19 -1.02
CA LEU A 133 -2.62 12.64 -0.90
C LEU A 133 -3.25 13.04 0.43
N VAL A 134 -4.32 12.34 0.84
CA VAL A 134 -5.00 12.58 2.14
C VAL A 134 -4.05 12.31 3.29
N SER A 135 -3.29 11.20 3.27
CA SER A 135 -2.34 10.88 4.34
C SER A 135 -1.25 11.94 4.47
N GLY A 136 -0.67 12.42 3.36
CA GLY A 136 0.34 13.47 3.37
C GLY A 136 -0.18 14.80 3.90
N LEU A 137 -1.37 15.22 3.46
CA LEU A 137 -2.02 16.46 3.91
C LEU A 137 -2.45 16.40 5.39
N ALA A 138 -2.98 15.26 5.84
CA ALA A 138 -3.38 15.07 7.23
C ALA A 138 -2.18 15.15 8.17
N ARG A 139 -1.04 14.53 7.82
CA ARG A 139 0.21 14.60 8.60
C ARG A 139 0.78 16.01 8.64
N MET A 140 0.77 16.73 7.52
CA MET A 140 1.17 18.13 7.51
C MET A 140 0.24 18.99 8.38
N ALA A 141 -1.07 18.70 8.40
CA ALA A 141 -2.02 19.38 9.28
C ALA A 141 -1.72 19.16 10.77
N GLU A 142 -1.24 17.96 11.15
CA GLU A 142 -0.79 17.68 12.52
C GLU A 142 0.45 18.48 12.90
N LEU A 143 1.38 18.72 11.97
CA LEU A 143 2.57 19.57 12.19
C LEU A 143 2.23 21.05 12.25
N ALA A 144 1.17 21.49 11.59
CA ALA A 144 0.78 22.88 11.48
C ALA A 144 -0.75 23.05 11.59
N PRO A 145 -1.35 22.80 12.77
CA PRO A 145 -2.81 22.76 12.93
C PRO A 145 -3.51 24.10 12.66
N ALA A 146 -2.78 25.22 12.71
CA ALA A 146 -3.31 26.54 12.38
C ALA A 146 -3.37 26.83 10.87
N ARG A 147 -2.84 25.94 10.01
CA ARG A 147 -2.79 26.13 8.54
C ARG A 147 -4.15 25.78 7.90
N VAL A 148 -5.01 26.78 7.76
CA VAL A 148 -6.35 26.65 7.14
C VAL A 148 -6.27 26.17 5.68
N ASP A 149 -5.24 26.58 4.94
CA ASP A 149 -5.01 26.16 3.56
C ASP A 149 -4.72 24.65 3.44
N VAL A 150 -3.95 24.07 4.37
CA VAL A 150 -3.69 22.63 4.47
C VAL A 150 -4.97 21.88 4.78
N ALA A 151 -5.72 22.34 5.80
CA ALA A 151 -6.99 21.73 6.20
C ALA A 151 -8.02 21.69 5.04
N ARG A 152 -8.15 22.80 4.31
CA ARG A 152 -9.05 22.89 3.15
C ARG A 152 -8.67 21.92 2.05
N ARG A 153 -7.37 21.77 1.72
CA ARG A 153 -6.89 20.80 0.72
C ARG A 153 -7.11 19.37 1.19
N ALA A 154 -6.85 19.07 2.46
CA ALA A 154 -7.11 17.75 3.04
C ALA A 154 -8.61 17.39 2.96
N GLN A 155 -9.50 18.33 3.28
CA GLN A 155 -10.94 18.15 3.17
C GLN A 155 -11.38 17.87 1.73
N ALA A 156 -10.86 18.63 0.76
CA ALA A 156 -11.17 18.43 -0.67
C ALA A 156 -10.69 17.05 -1.16
N ALA A 157 -9.46 16.65 -0.82
CA ALA A 157 -8.90 15.35 -1.19
C ALA A 157 -9.66 14.19 -0.52
N HIS A 158 -10.03 14.34 0.76
CA HIS A 158 -10.83 13.35 1.48
C HIS A 158 -12.24 13.21 0.89
N GLY A 159 -12.90 14.31 0.53
CA GLY A 159 -14.19 14.29 -0.16
C GLY A 159 -14.12 13.55 -1.50
N ALA A 160 -13.05 13.75 -2.28
CA ALA A 160 -12.82 13.00 -3.52
C ALA A 160 -12.58 11.50 -3.27
N LEU A 161 -11.87 11.12 -2.18
CA LEU A 161 -11.69 9.72 -1.78
C LEU A 161 -13.02 9.09 -1.33
N GLN A 162 -13.84 9.81 -0.55
CA GLN A 162 -15.18 9.36 -0.13
C GLN A 162 -16.11 9.07 -1.32
N ALA A 163 -15.99 9.81 -2.42
CA ALA A 163 -16.77 9.56 -3.64
C ALA A 163 -16.47 8.20 -4.30
N ASN A 164 -15.34 7.58 -3.96
CA ASN A 164 -14.95 6.24 -4.40
C ASN A 164 -15.29 5.14 -3.39
N TYR A 165 -15.87 5.49 -2.24
CA TYR A 165 -16.25 4.54 -1.19
C TYR A 165 -17.66 4.03 -1.39
N HIS A 166 -17.87 2.73 -1.19
CA HIS A 166 -19.17 2.06 -1.27
C HIS A 166 -19.65 1.69 0.15
N PRO A 167 -20.58 2.47 0.73
CA PRO A 167 -20.98 2.29 2.14
C PRO A 167 -21.66 0.95 2.42
N GLN A 168 -22.28 0.31 1.42
CA GLN A 168 -22.94 -1.00 1.61
C GLN A 168 -21.94 -2.12 1.90
N THR A 169 -20.78 -2.11 1.23
CA THR A 169 -19.74 -3.14 1.39
C THR A 169 -18.55 -2.66 2.21
N GLY A 170 -18.38 -1.35 2.39
CA GLY A 170 -17.23 -0.78 3.06
C GLY A 170 -15.98 -0.71 2.19
N LEU A 171 -16.06 -0.95 0.88
CA LEU A 171 -14.89 -1.00 -0.02
C LEU A 171 -14.74 0.27 -0.85
N PHE A 172 -13.50 0.57 -1.23
CA PHE A 172 -13.14 1.61 -2.19
C PHE A 172 -13.01 1.01 -3.59
N CYS A 173 -13.64 1.64 -4.59
CA CYS A 173 -13.42 1.28 -5.98
C CYS A 173 -12.07 1.84 -6.48
N TYR A 174 -11.66 1.42 -7.69
CA TYR A 174 -10.41 1.90 -8.28
C TYR A 174 -10.42 3.42 -8.51
N GLY A 175 -11.56 3.98 -8.94
CA GLY A 175 -11.73 5.42 -9.18
C GLY A 175 -10.95 5.95 -10.39
N GLY A 176 -10.78 7.26 -10.42
CA GLY A 176 -10.01 7.97 -11.44
C GLY A 176 -10.66 8.05 -12.81
N ARG A 177 -10.09 8.88 -13.69
CA ARG A 177 -10.60 9.06 -15.05
C ARG A 177 -10.41 7.81 -15.91
N ALA A 178 -11.40 7.51 -16.75
CA ALA A 178 -11.31 6.45 -17.75
C ALA A 178 -12.06 6.82 -19.03
N HIS A 179 -11.46 6.51 -20.17
CA HIS A 179 -12.11 6.67 -21.47
C HIS A 179 -12.92 5.42 -21.82
N GLY A 180 -14.14 5.61 -22.31
CA GLY A 180 -15.07 4.55 -22.70
C GLY A 180 -15.92 4.01 -21.54
N ALA A 181 -17.16 3.58 -21.87
CA ALA A 181 -18.15 3.16 -20.87
C ALA A 181 -17.75 1.92 -20.07
N VAL A 182 -17.16 0.91 -20.73
CA VAL A 182 -16.73 -0.35 -20.08
C VAL A 182 -15.61 -0.08 -19.07
N ARG A 183 -14.60 0.72 -19.43
CA ARG A 183 -13.51 1.05 -18.50
C ARG A 183 -14.00 1.86 -17.31
N ARG A 184 -14.91 2.83 -17.53
CA ARG A 184 -15.52 3.60 -16.42
C ARG A 184 -16.29 2.66 -15.49
N ARG A 185 -17.09 1.74 -16.04
CA ARG A 185 -17.84 0.76 -15.24
C ARG A 185 -16.91 -0.14 -14.45
N LEU A 186 -15.85 -0.69 -15.06
CA LEU A 186 -14.84 -1.50 -14.38
C LEU A 186 -14.17 -0.75 -13.23
N ARG A 187 -13.78 0.51 -13.43
CA ARG A 187 -13.15 1.32 -12.39
C ARG A 187 -14.06 1.64 -11.22
N ARG A 188 -15.36 1.71 -11.43
CA ARG A 188 -16.34 1.92 -10.37
C ARG A 188 -16.80 0.62 -9.69
N GLN A 189 -16.74 -0.50 -10.38
CA GLN A 189 -17.16 -1.80 -9.83
C GLN A 189 -16.02 -2.54 -9.14
N LEU A 190 -14.78 -2.35 -9.57
CA LEU A 190 -13.64 -3.07 -9.04
C LEU A 190 -12.81 -2.20 -8.11
N GLY A 191 -12.37 -2.80 -7.01
CA GLY A 191 -11.34 -2.29 -6.12
C GLY A 191 -10.18 -3.27 -6.03
N PHE A 192 -8.98 -2.74 -5.87
CA PHE A 192 -7.79 -3.52 -5.59
C PHE A 192 -7.48 -3.47 -4.10
N PHE A 193 -6.63 -4.38 -3.62
CA PHE A 193 -6.23 -4.39 -2.22
C PHE A 193 -5.52 -3.09 -1.80
N ASP A 194 -4.72 -2.50 -2.68
CA ASP A 194 -4.06 -1.22 -2.43
C ASP A 194 -5.06 -0.08 -2.22
N ASN A 195 -6.18 -0.04 -2.98
CA ASN A 195 -7.23 0.95 -2.76
C ASN A 195 -7.81 0.84 -1.34
N GLN A 196 -8.00 -0.39 -0.83
CA GLN A 196 -8.52 -0.61 0.52
C GLN A 196 -7.51 -0.16 1.57
N VAL A 197 -6.26 -0.60 1.44
CA VAL A 197 -5.21 -0.29 2.41
C VAL A 197 -4.94 1.20 2.51
N TYR A 198 -4.76 1.89 1.38
CA TYR A 198 -4.52 3.33 1.40
C TYR A 198 -5.77 4.12 1.77
N GLY A 199 -6.97 3.63 1.42
CA GLY A 199 -8.23 4.19 1.89
C GLY A 199 -8.38 4.10 3.41
N ILE A 200 -8.08 2.95 4.02
CA ILE A 200 -8.09 2.76 5.48
C ILE A 200 -7.07 3.71 6.13
N HIS A 201 -5.83 3.72 5.63
CA HIS A 201 -4.76 4.53 6.20
C HIS A 201 -5.09 6.02 6.14
N ALA A 202 -5.54 6.50 4.98
CA ALA A 202 -5.96 7.88 4.78
C ALA A 202 -7.11 8.30 5.70
N ALA A 203 -8.11 7.44 5.86
CA ALA A 203 -9.25 7.70 6.73
C ALA A 203 -8.86 7.78 8.22
N VAL A 204 -7.92 6.92 8.66
CA VAL A 204 -7.35 6.97 10.02
C VAL A 204 -6.52 8.24 10.21
N ASP A 205 -5.63 8.58 9.26
CA ASP A 205 -4.82 9.80 9.35
C ASP A 205 -5.70 11.05 9.35
N TYR A 206 -6.76 11.09 8.53
CA TYR A 206 -7.72 12.19 8.49
C TYR A 206 -8.48 12.31 9.81
N HIS A 207 -8.98 11.19 10.35
CA HIS A 207 -9.60 11.17 11.69
C HIS A 207 -8.65 11.73 12.76
N ARG A 208 -7.38 11.33 12.75
CA ARG A 208 -6.39 11.75 13.72
C ARG A 208 -6.15 13.26 13.68
N ALA A 209 -6.01 13.82 12.48
CA ALA A 209 -5.76 15.25 12.27
C ALA A 209 -7.01 16.11 12.55
N PHE A 210 -8.19 15.68 12.17
CA PHE A 210 -9.41 16.50 12.17
C PHE A 210 -10.52 16.02 13.10
N ARG A 211 -10.30 14.92 13.86
CA ARG A 211 -11.29 14.32 14.77
C ARG A 211 -12.58 13.89 14.07
N ASP A 212 -12.51 13.51 12.81
CA ASP A 212 -13.64 13.07 12.01
C ASP A 212 -14.01 11.62 12.32
N ALA A 213 -15.09 11.42 13.08
CA ALA A 213 -15.57 10.08 13.45
C ALA A 213 -16.11 9.29 12.25
N ALA A 214 -16.63 9.96 11.20
CA ALA A 214 -17.12 9.29 10.01
C ALA A 214 -15.97 8.67 9.20
N ALA A 215 -14.83 9.34 9.12
CA ALA A 215 -13.61 8.78 8.53
C ALA A 215 -13.15 7.53 9.27
N LEU A 216 -13.12 7.53 10.61
CA LEU A 216 -12.76 6.34 11.38
C LEU A 216 -13.76 5.20 11.19
N ALA A 217 -15.07 5.50 11.14
CA ALA A 217 -16.08 4.49 10.85
C ALA A 217 -15.91 3.86 9.46
N MET A 218 -15.55 4.65 8.45
CA MET A 218 -15.24 4.19 7.10
C MET A 218 -14.01 3.26 7.10
N ALA A 219 -12.93 3.62 7.81
CA ALA A 219 -11.74 2.78 7.97
C ALA A 219 -12.08 1.44 8.63
N ASN A 220 -12.88 1.44 9.71
CA ASN A 220 -13.31 0.23 10.41
C ASN A 220 -14.09 -0.71 9.50
N ARG A 221 -15.09 -0.20 8.77
CA ARG A 221 -15.91 -1.02 7.86
C ARG A 221 -15.08 -1.62 6.72
N CYS A 222 -14.17 -0.85 6.15
CA CYS A 222 -13.27 -1.35 5.12
C CYS A 222 -12.35 -2.46 5.67
N THR A 223 -11.83 -2.28 6.89
CA THR A 223 -11.03 -3.28 7.58
C THR A 223 -11.79 -4.58 7.81
N ASP A 224 -13.05 -4.50 8.27
CA ASP A 224 -13.90 -5.69 8.47
C ASP A 224 -14.10 -6.46 7.16
N GLN A 225 -14.33 -5.74 6.06
CA GLN A 225 -14.54 -6.36 4.76
C GLN A 225 -13.29 -7.06 4.21
N ILE A 226 -12.11 -6.43 4.32
CA ILE A 226 -10.87 -7.10 3.85
C ILE A 226 -10.48 -8.27 4.75
N LEU A 227 -10.75 -8.22 6.06
CA LEU A 227 -10.55 -9.34 6.98
C LEU A 227 -11.46 -10.51 6.66
N ALA A 228 -12.74 -10.27 6.39
CA ALA A 228 -13.69 -11.30 5.95
C ALA A 228 -13.27 -11.97 4.63
N ALA A 229 -12.55 -11.25 3.76
CA ALA A 229 -12.04 -11.73 2.49
C ALA A 229 -10.63 -12.36 2.57
N GLN A 230 -9.95 -12.31 3.73
CA GLN A 230 -8.65 -12.92 3.92
C GLN A 230 -8.73 -14.43 3.67
N GLY A 231 -7.82 -14.97 2.89
CA GLY A 231 -7.82 -16.40 2.57
C GLY A 231 -7.36 -17.30 3.72
N PRO A 232 -7.59 -18.61 3.60
CA PRO A 232 -7.31 -19.57 4.67
C PRO A 232 -5.83 -19.67 5.04
N LEU A 233 -4.92 -19.35 4.11
CA LEU A 233 -3.47 -19.27 4.36
C LEU A 233 -3.02 -17.86 4.82
N GLY A 234 -3.97 -16.97 5.13
CA GLY A 234 -3.68 -15.59 5.51
C GLY A 234 -3.47 -14.64 4.34
N GLN A 235 -3.59 -15.12 3.10
CA GLN A 235 -3.35 -14.32 1.91
C GLN A 235 -4.44 -13.26 1.67
N TRP A 236 -4.01 -12.05 1.31
CA TRP A 236 -4.88 -10.98 0.89
C TRP A 236 -5.20 -11.09 -0.59
N ALA A 237 -6.49 -11.02 -0.94
CA ALA A 237 -6.92 -11.07 -2.33
C ALA A 237 -6.55 -9.78 -3.08
N TRP A 238 -6.26 -9.91 -4.38
CA TRP A 238 -5.85 -8.76 -5.20
C TRP A 238 -7.04 -7.91 -5.66
N HIS A 239 -8.16 -8.53 -6.09
CA HIS A 239 -9.30 -7.82 -6.66
C HIS A 239 -10.60 -8.12 -5.95
N TYR A 240 -11.41 -7.08 -5.73
CA TYR A 240 -12.73 -7.12 -5.11
C TYR A 240 -13.79 -6.52 -6.05
N ASP A 241 -14.99 -7.07 -6.04
CA ASP A 241 -16.18 -6.39 -6.53
C ASP A 241 -16.73 -5.52 -5.39
N VAL A 242 -16.68 -4.20 -5.55
CA VAL A 242 -17.04 -3.27 -4.48
C VAL A 242 -18.54 -3.17 -4.23
N HIS A 243 -19.39 -3.67 -5.13
CA HIS A 243 -20.84 -3.70 -4.92
C HIS A 243 -21.29 -4.91 -4.11
N THR A 244 -20.57 -6.04 -4.23
CA THR A 244 -20.95 -7.29 -3.54
C THR A 244 -20.00 -7.66 -2.40
N GLY A 245 -18.82 -7.05 -2.34
CA GLY A 245 -17.75 -7.43 -1.42
C GLY A 245 -17.02 -8.72 -1.80
N ALA A 246 -17.41 -9.38 -2.91
CA ALA A 246 -16.84 -10.65 -3.32
C ALA A 246 -15.40 -10.50 -3.85
N VAL A 247 -14.56 -11.50 -3.59
CA VAL A 247 -13.25 -11.61 -4.22
C VAL A 247 -13.41 -11.96 -5.68
N VAL A 248 -12.93 -11.10 -6.57
CA VAL A 248 -12.94 -11.31 -8.03
C VAL A 248 -11.79 -12.18 -8.48
N ASP A 249 -10.59 -11.87 -8.01
CA ASP A 249 -9.40 -12.65 -8.27
C ASP A 249 -8.42 -12.54 -7.08
N ARG A 250 -7.87 -13.68 -6.68
CA ARG A 250 -6.90 -13.72 -5.59
C ARG A 250 -5.48 -13.46 -6.06
N TYR A 251 -5.17 -13.85 -7.29
CA TYR A 251 -3.80 -13.82 -7.81
C TYR A 251 -3.54 -12.62 -8.75
N PRO A 252 -2.30 -12.06 -8.68
CA PRO A 252 -1.19 -12.52 -7.85
C PRO A 252 -1.41 -12.22 -6.36
N VAL A 253 -0.88 -13.10 -5.49
CA VAL A 253 -0.76 -12.79 -4.06
C VAL A 253 0.60 -12.16 -3.85
N TYR A 254 0.62 -10.89 -3.46
CA TYR A 254 1.85 -10.13 -3.28
C TYR A 254 2.40 -10.25 -1.87
N SER A 255 3.72 -10.41 -1.75
CA SER A 255 4.42 -10.41 -0.46
C SER A 255 4.24 -9.10 0.30
N VAL A 256 4.26 -7.97 -0.41
CA VAL A 256 4.02 -6.65 0.19
C VAL A 256 2.64 -6.53 0.83
N HIS A 257 1.63 -7.24 0.33
CA HIS A 257 0.33 -7.31 0.98
C HIS A 257 0.42 -8.03 2.32
N GLN A 258 1.30 -9.03 2.43
CA GLN A 258 1.43 -9.89 3.61
C GLN A 258 2.28 -9.25 4.71
N HIS A 259 3.44 -8.68 4.37
CA HIS A 259 4.38 -8.15 5.37
C HIS A 259 4.32 -6.62 5.54
N GLY A 260 3.72 -5.89 4.59
CA GLY A 260 3.68 -4.42 4.56
C GLY A 260 2.26 -3.89 4.60
N MET A 261 1.54 -3.92 3.46
CA MET A 261 0.31 -3.18 3.26
C MET A 261 -0.84 -3.63 4.17
N GLY A 262 -1.14 -4.93 4.26
CA GLY A 262 -2.14 -5.45 5.20
C GLY A 262 -1.81 -5.10 6.65
N PRO A 263 -0.62 -5.47 7.15
CA PRO A 263 -0.19 -5.10 8.49
C PRO A 263 -0.22 -3.59 8.79
N MET A 264 0.19 -2.72 7.86
CA MET A 264 0.16 -1.27 8.11
C MET A 264 -1.27 -0.74 8.26
N ALA A 265 -2.24 -1.24 7.47
CA ALA A 265 -3.64 -0.84 7.59
C ALA A 265 -4.24 -1.31 8.93
N LEU A 266 -4.02 -2.58 9.30
CA LEU A 266 -4.50 -3.13 10.57
C LEU A 266 -3.90 -2.39 11.78
N ARG A 267 -2.61 -2.08 11.75
CA ARG A 267 -1.94 -1.33 12.81
C ARG A 267 -2.42 0.13 12.88
N ALA A 268 -2.72 0.76 11.75
CA ALA A 268 -3.31 2.11 11.76
C ALA A 268 -4.64 2.12 12.52
N VAL A 269 -5.53 1.15 12.24
CA VAL A 269 -6.80 1.01 12.95
C VAL A 269 -6.60 0.65 14.42
N THR A 270 -5.69 -0.29 14.75
CA THR A 270 -5.34 -0.60 16.15
C THR A 270 -4.87 0.65 16.91
N GLY A 271 -4.07 1.51 16.28
CA GLY A 271 -3.58 2.75 16.92
C GLY A 271 -4.64 3.85 17.09
N ALA A 272 -5.76 3.75 16.40
CA ALA A 272 -6.89 4.68 16.50
C ALA A 272 -8.09 4.13 17.28
N THR A 273 -8.05 2.84 17.65
CA THR A 273 -9.14 2.13 18.33
C THR A 273 -8.55 1.09 19.30
N ASP A 274 -9.40 0.44 20.09
CA ASP A 274 -9.00 -0.68 20.96
C ASP A 274 -9.01 -2.05 20.23
N ARG A 275 -9.21 -2.06 18.91
CA ARG A 275 -9.30 -3.30 18.11
C ARG A 275 -7.96 -3.96 17.93
N ARG A 276 -7.94 -5.30 17.99
CA ARG A 276 -6.74 -6.14 17.81
C ARG A 276 -6.96 -7.07 16.63
N PHE A 277 -5.88 -7.36 15.90
CA PHE A 277 -5.90 -8.16 14.66
C PHE A 277 -4.77 -9.19 14.64
N ASP A 278 -4.36 -9.66 15.81
CA ASP A 278 -3.15 -10.48 16.00
C ASP A 278 -3.18 -11.76 15.13
N ASP A 279 -4.30 -12.49 15.07
CA ASP A 279 -4.45 -13.70 14.24
C ASP A 279 -4.30 -13.43 12.75
N ALA A 280 -4.87 -12.32 12.25
CA ALA A 280 -4.77 -11.95 10.85
C ALA A 280 -3.34 -11.55 10.47
N LEU A 281 -2.65 -10.85 11.36
CA LEU A 281 -1.25 -10.46 11.22
C LEU A 281 -0.33 -11.69 11.24
N GLU A 282 -0.56 -12.61 12.18
CA GLU A 282 0.21 -13.85 12.30
C GLU A 282 0.13 -14.68 11.02
N ARG A 283 -1.09 -14.95 10.51
CA ARG A 283 -1.27 -15.69 9.26
C ARG A 283 -0.64 -14.97 8.07
N SER A 284 -0.78 -13.64 8.03
CA SER A 284 -0.21 -12.81 6.96
C SER A 284 1.33 -12.91 6.93
N VAL A 285 1.99 -12.81 8.08
CA VAL A 285 3.45 -12.94 8.20
C VAL A 285 3.89 -14.39 7.95
N ALA A 286 3.18 -15.39 8.49
CA ALA A 286 3.50 -16.79 8.29
C ALA A 286 3.51 -17.21 6.81
N TRP A 287 2.66 -16.57 5.98
CA TRP A 287 2.62 -16.78 4.54
C TRP A 287 3.98 -16.51 3.87
N ILE A 288 4.73 -15.50 4.33
CA ILE A 288 6.07 -15.17 3.82
C ILE A 288 7.07 -16.30 4.09
N PHE A 289 6.94 -17.01 5.20
CA PHE A 289 7.84 -18.08 5.63
C PHE A 289 7.39 -19.50 5.21
N GLY A 290 6.54 -19.60 4.18
CA GLY A 290 6.18 -20.89 3.59
C GLY A 290 4.79 -21.41 3.97
N ALA A 291 4.03 -20.76 4.84
CA ALA A 291 2.61 -21.07 5.03
C ALA A 291 1.76 -20.55 3.87
N ASN A 292 2.20 -20.81 2.65
CA ASN A 292 1.62 -20.30 1.41
C ASN A 292 1.32 -21.42 0.41
N GLU A 293 0.81 -21.07 -0.76
CA GLU A 293 0.35 -21.99 -1.80
C GLU A 293 1.45 -22.88 -2.38
N LEU A 294 2.71 -22.45 -2.29
CA LEU A 294 3.88 -23.21 -2.77
C LEU A 294 4.51 -24.06 -1.66
N GLY A 295 4.28 -23.72 -0.38
CA GLY A 295 4.96 -24.34 0.75
C GLY A 295 6.43 -23.91 0.86
N ASP A 296 6.83 -22.80 0.20
CA ASP A 296 8.20 -22.30 0.14
C ASP A 296 8.31 -20.89 0.70
N SER A 297 9.46 -20.57 1.34
CA SER A 297 9.75 -19.22 1.81
C SER A 297 9.81 -18.22 0.65
N MET A 298 9.23 -17.02 0.86
CA MET A 298 9.42 -15.88 -0.04
C MET A 298 10.73 -15.13 0.25
N VAL A 299 11.38 -15.38 1.39
CA VAL A 299 12.69 -14.82 1.73
C VAL A 299 13.77 -15.65 1.06
N ASP A 300 14.62 -14.99 0.27
CA ASP A 300 15.85 -15.55 -0.29
C ASP A 300 17.04 -15.03 0.52
N HIS A 301 17.53 -15.85 1.42
CA HIS A 301 18.63 -15.47 2.33
C HIS A 301 19.95 -15.29 1.59
N ASP A 302 20.21 -16.04 0.53
CA ASP A 302 21.45 -15.95 -0.25
C ASP A 302 21.53 -14.60 -0.99
N ARG A 303 20.41 -14.12 -1.50
CA ARG A 303 20.30 -12.82 -2.16
C ARG A 303 19.92 -11.68 -1.20
N GLY A 304 19.44 -12.00 -0.02
CA GLY A 304 18.94 -11.04 0.97
C GLY A 304 17.79 -10.21 0.42
N VAL A 305 16.80 -10.86 -0.19
CA VAL A 305 15.59 -10.20 -0.76
C VAL A 305 14.34 -10.96 -0.36
N ILE A 306 13.19 -10.30 -0.48
CA ILE A 306 11.88 -10.92 -0.35
C ILE A 306 11.23 -10.90 -1.74
N TRP A 307 10.94 -12.09 -2.29
CA TRP A 307 10.34 -12.21 -3.61
C TRP A 307 8.92 -11.66 -3.64
N ARG A 308 8.56 -11.05 -4.76
CA ARG A 308 7.41 -10.17 -4.92
C ARG A 308 6.06 -10.84 -4.71
N SER A 309 5.83 -12.01 -5.36
CA SER A 309 4.48 -12.58 -5.37
C SER A 309 4.47 -14.06 -5.76
N ILE A 310 3.34 -14.71 -5.46
CA ILE A 310 2.95 -15.97 -6.09
C ILE A 310 1.92 -15.64 -7.18
N ARG A 311 2.17 -16.11 -8.40
CA ARG A 311 1.33 -15.85 -9.58
C ARG A 311 1.08 -17.12 -10.38
N ARG A 312 0.17 -17.06 -11.36
CA ARG A 312 -0.03 -18.14 -12.32
C ARG A 312 1.10 -18.19 -13.34
N ARG A 313 1.59 -19.39 -13.67
CA ARG A 313 2.65 -19.61 -14.67
C ARG A 313 2.22 -19.22 -16.08
N ILE A 314 0.98 -19.57 -16.46
CA ILE A 314 0.48 -19.44 -17.83
C ILE A 314 -0.74 -18.51 -17.85
N ALA A 315 -0.85 -17.70 -18.92
CA ALA A 315 -1.99 -16.84 -19.23
C ALA A 315 -2.42 -15.89 -18.11
N HIS A 316 -1.51 -15.54 -17.19
CA HIS A 316 -1.80 -14.75 -16.00
C HIS A 316 -2.61 -13.48 -16.31
N GLY A 317 -2.14 -12.64 -17.24
CA GLY A 317 -2.82 -11.41 -17.64
C GLY A 317 -4.20 -11.66 -18.28
N ARG A 318 -4.32 -12.66 -19.15
CA ARG A 318 -5.59 -13.01 -19.81
C ARG A 318 -6.63 -13.49 -18.80
N LEU A 319 -6.22 -14.30 -17.83
CA LEU A 319 -7.10 -14.77 -16.76
C LEU A 319 -7.59 -13.64 -15.88
N ILE A 320 -6.73 -12.69 -15.53
CA ILE A 320 -7.16 -11.49 -14.77
C ILE A 320 -8.26 -10.74 -15.53
N HIS A 321 -8.10 -10.52 -16.84
CA HIS A 321 -9.13 -9.86 -17.64
C HIS A 321 -10.42 -10.67 -17.69
N LEU A 322 -10.35 -11.98 -17.88
CA LEU A 322 -11.51 -12.85 -17.88
C LEU A 322 -12.27 -12.81 -16.54
N PHE A 323 -11.56 -12.89 -15.41
CA PHE A 323 -12.17 -12.80 -14.08
C PHE A 323 -12.92 -11.47 -13.89
N LYS A 324 -12.31 -10.36 -14.33
CA LYS A 324 -12.95 -9.03 -14.29
C LYS A 324 -14.22 -8.97 -15.14
N LEU A 325 -14.19 -9.53 -16.35
CA LEU A 325 -15.34 -9.58 -17.25
C LEU A 325 -16.46 -10.47 -16.68
N LEU A 326 -16.14 -11.64 -16.12
CA LEU A 326 -17.11 -12.52 -15.49
C LEU A 326 -17.78 -11.84 -14.29
N SER A 327 -17.02 -11.10 -13.47
CA SER A 327 -17.57 -10.32 -12.36
C SER A 327 -18.48 -9.20 -12.89
N LEU A 328 -18.04 -8.46 -13.90
CA LEU A 328 -18.83 -7.38 -14.51
C LEU A 328 -20.18 -7.88 -15.08
N ALA A 329 -20.16 -9.09 -15.65
CA ALA A 329 -21.34 -9.76 -16.20
C ALA A 329 -22.16 -10.53 -15.16
N ARG A 330 -21.76 -10.54 -13.88
CA ARG A 330 -22.41 -11.27 -12.77
C ARG A 330 -22.40 -12.80 -12.94
N PHE A 331 -21.42 -13.34 -13.65
CA PHE A 331 -21.20 -14.79 -13.79
C PHE A 331 -20.34 -15.36 -12.66
N ASP A 332 -20.69 -15.09 -11.40
CA ASP A 332 -19.88 -15.42 -10.24
C ASP A 332 -19.60 -16.92 -10.10
N ARG A 333 -20.62 -17.77 -10.34
CA ARG A 333 -20.45 -19.25 -10.30
C ARG A 333 -19.42 -19.75 -11.32
N ALA A 334 -19.45 -19.21 -12.54
CA ALA A 334 -18.49 -19.57 -13.59
C ALA A 334 -17.09 -19.09 -13.23
N ARG A 335 -16.97 -17.86 -12.71
CA ARG A 335 -15.72 -17.31 -12.20
C ARG A 335 -15.11 -18.20 -11.13
N ASP A 336 -15.88 -18.58 -10.11
CA ASP A 336 -15.40 -19.39 -8.99
C ASP A 336 -15.03 -20.81 -9.39
N ARG A 337 -15.77 -21.40 -10.35
CA ARG A 337 -15.39 -22.70 -10.94
C ARG A 337 -14.07 -22.60 -11.69
N LEU A 338 -13.89 -21.59 -12.52
CA LEU A 338 -12.64 -21.34 -13.23
C LEU A 338 -11.47 -21.12 -12.26
N ALA A 339 -11.69 -20.34 -11.20
CA ALA A 339 -10.68 -20.09 -10.17
C ALA A 339 -10.17 -21.38 -9.53
N ARG A 340 -11.07 -22.31 -9.17
CA ARG A 340 -10.67 -23.63 -8.63
C ARG A 340 -9.82 -24.43 -9.60
N MET A 341 -10.10 -24.34 -10.91
CA MET A 341 -9.37 -25.09 -11.94
C MET A 341 -7.97 -24.53 -12.21
N VAL A 342 -7.80 -23.19 -12.17
CA VAL A 342 -6.55 -22.54 -12.61
C VAL A 342 -5.61 -22.18 -11.46
N ASN A 343 -6.08 -22.18 -10.21
CA ASN A 343 -5.30 -21.80 -9.03
C ASN A 343 -4.78 -23.01 -8.23
N THR A 344 -4.42 -24.08 -8.92
CA THR A 344 -3.80 -25.25 -8.29
C THR A 344 -2.29 -25.04 -8.11
N ARG A 345 -1.68 -25.64 -7.08
CA ARG A 345 -0.24 -25.53 -6.77
C ARG A 345 0.65 -25.71 -7.99
N GLY A 346 0.40 -26.74 -8.81
CA GLY A 346 1.20 -27.03 -10.01
C GLY A 346 1.13 -25.96 -11.12
N ARG A 347 0.18 -25.01 -11.02
CA ARG A 347 -0.01 -23.89 -11.97
C ARG A 347 0.48 -22.56 -11.43
N LEU A 348 1.01 -22.54 -10.21
CA LEU A 348 1.53 -21.36 -9.55
C LEU A 348 3.06 -21.36 -9.56
N GLU A 349 3.64 -20.17 -9.51
CA GLU A 349 5.07 -19.94 -9.43
C GLU A 349 5.39 -18.69 -8.58
N ARG A 350 6.63 -18.63 -8.11
CA ARG A 350 7.18 -17.44 -7.47
C ARG A 350 7.62 -16.42 -8.52
N ASP A 351 7.24 -15.16 -8.37
CA ASP A 351 7.73 -14.05 -9.17
C ASP A 351 9.03 -13.53 -8.57
N LEU A 352 10.14 -13.81 -9.24
CA LEU A 352 11.49 -13.47 -8.79
C LEU A 352 11.81 -12.00 -9.08
N GLU A 353 11.06 -11.12 -8.44
CA GLU A 353 11.23 -9.68 -8.43
C GLU A 353 11.18 -9.18 -6.98
N CYS A 354 11.93 -8.14 -6.64
CA CYS A 354 11.83 -7.41 -5.37
C CYS A 354 11.88 -5.92 -5.66
N ARG A 355 11.09 -5.13 -4.96
CA ARG A 355 11.02 -3.68 -5.15
C ARG A 355 11.26 -2.93 -3.84
N PRO A 356 12.02 -1.83 -3.83
CA PRO A 356 12.34 -1.09 -2.61
C PRO A 356 11.11 -0.63 -1.83
N TYR A 357 10.04 -0.18 -2.50
CA TYR A 357 8.82 0.27 -1.83
C TYR A 357 8.14 -0.83 -1.01
N GLU A 358 8.28 -2.09 -1.43
CA GLU A 358 7.72 -3.24 -0.71
C GLU A 358 8.39 -3.37 0.65
N LEU A 359 9.71 -3.15 0.70
CA LEU A 359 10.50 -3.12 1.93
C LEU A 359 10.22 -1.85 2.75
N GLY A 360 9.97 -0.71 2.08
CA GLY A 360 9.53 0.51 2.76
C GLY A 360 8.23 0.31 3.55
N TRP A 361 7.21 -0.27 2.92
CA TRP A 361 5.95 -0.59 3.63
C TRP A 361 6.13 -1.66 4.70
N LEU A 362 7.03 -2.61 4.52
CA LEU A 362 7.40 -3.58 5.57
C LEU A 362 7.95 -2.85 6.80
N LEU A 363 8.89 -1.94 6.62
CA LEU A 363 9.49 -1.17 7.72
C LEU A 363 8.45 -0.29 8.43
N LEU A 364 7.54 0.36 7.70
CA LEU A 364 6.45 1.13 8.30
C LEU A 364 5.52 0.24 9.14
N ALA A 365 5.22 -0.95 8.63
CA ALA A 365 4.28 -1.87 9.28
C ALA A 365 4.88 -2.62 10.46
N LEU A 366 6.10 -3.15 10.33
CA LEU A 366 6.70 -4.09 11.28
C LEU A 366 7.87 -3.48 12.07
N GLY A 367 8.42 -2.35 11.64
CA GLY A 367 9.53 -1.67 12.31
C GLY A 367 9.15 -0.96 13.61
N ARG A 368 7.87 -0.88 13.97
CA ARG A 368 7.43 -0.35 15.27
C ARG A 368 7.50 -1.45 16.33
N ARG A 369 8.16 -1.18 17.44
CA ARG A 369 8.23 -2.07 18.60
C ARG A 369 6.98 -1.94 19.47
#